data_4cfa62f8bb249f4d03f6d02e63900e94
#
_entry.id   4cfa62f8bb249f4d03f6d02e63900e94
#
_cell.length_a   1.000
_cell.length_b   1.000
_cell.length_c   1.000
_cell.angle_alpha   90.00
_cell.angle_beta   90.00
_cell.angle_gamma   90.00
#
_symmetry.space_group_name_H-M   'P 1'
#
loop_
_entity.id
_entity.type
_entity.pdbx_description
1 polymer ?
#
loop_
_entity_poly.entity_id
_entity_poly.type
_entity_poly.pdbx_seq_one_letter_code
_entity_poly.pdbx_strand_id
1 'polypeptide(L)'
;DARLIASGGDSTTGNGKLSVYGTAFRPQVHNDTSLGESALRWSNIYAVTETIGASDERLKQDIEALSDAELRVATALKGLVKKYRFRDAVEAKGENARIHVGVVAQQVIAAFESEGLDPMRYGIVCYDEWDAELDSEGNELVAAGNRYSIRYAELLAFIIAAL
;
A
#
# COMPACT_ATOMS: atom_id res chain seq x y z
N ASP A 1 29.75 13.77 -2.37
CA ASP A 1 28.63 14.70 -2.16
C ASP A 1 27.44 14.24 -2.99
N ALA A 2 26.41 13.72 -2.32
CA ALA A 2 25.15 13.42 -2.97
C ALA A 2 24.41 14.74 -3.24
N ARG A 3 24.13 15.02 -4.50
CA ARG A 3 23.44 16.25 -4.88
C ARG A 3 22.03 15.89 -5.37
N LEU A 4 21.03 16.43 -4.69
CA LEU A 4 19.65 16.41 -5.15
C LEU A 4 19.48 17.53 -6.18
N ILE A 5 19.22 17.21 -7.43
CA ILE A 5 18.95 18.19 -8.49
C ILE A 5 17.50 18.04 -8.91
N ALA A 6 16.66 19.00 -8.54
CA ALA A 6 15.38 19.20 -9.18
C ALA A 6 15.61 20.02 -10.47
N SER A 7 15.49 19.41 -11.65
CA SER A 7 15.49 20.13 -12.90
C SER A 7 14.06 20.56 -13.22
N GLY A 8 13.83 21.88 -13.26
CA GLY A 8 12.53 22.51 -13.26
C GLY A 8 11.62 22.15 -14.43
N GLY A 9 10.41 21.78 -14.07
CA GLY A 9 9.22 22.20 -14.76
C GLY A 9 8.65 23.38 -13.99
N ASP A 10 7.89 24.22 -14.63
CA ASP A 10 7.12 25.23 -13.93
C ASP A 10 6.14 24.52 -12.97
N SER A 11 5.85 25.13 -11.84
CA SER A 11 5.00 24.58 -10.79
C SER A 11 3.55 24.29 -11.24
N THR A 12 3.17 24.70 -12.44
CA THR A 12 1.82 24.56 -12.99
C THR A 12 1.64 23.36 -13.93
N THR A 13 2.72 22.82 -14.49
CA THR A 13 2.64 21.70 -15.46
C THR A 13 3.12 20.35 -14.97
N GLY A 14 3.70 20.26 -13.77
CA GLY A 14 4.09 18.99 -13.14
C GLY A 14 5.15 18.15 -13.88
N ASN A 15 5.86 18.71 -14.86
CA ASN A 15 6.82 17.99 -15.69
C ASN A 15 8.26 17.96 -15.12
N GLY A 16 8.42 18.24 -13.84
CA GLY A 16 9.72 18.19 -13.17
C GLY A 16 10.24 16.76 -13.02
N LYS A 17 11.56 16.58 -13.17
CA LYS A 17 12.26 15.33 -12.89
C LYS A 17 13.23 15.54 -11.74
N LEU A 18 13.21 14.62 -10.79
CA LEU A 18 14.22 14.51 -9.76
C LEU A 18 15.22 13.43 -10.17
N SER A 19 16.48 13.80 -10.39
CA SER A 19 17.54 12.86 -10.69
C SER A 19 18.50 12.75 -9.51
N VAL A 20 18.78 11.51 -9.10
CA VAL A 20 19.73 11.20 -8.03
C VAL A 20 20.98 10.60 -8.65
N TYR A 21 22.13 11.24 -8.42
CA TYR A 21 23.44 10.74 -8.85
C TYR A 21 24.12 10.06 -7.67
N GLY A 22 24.34 8.76 -7.79
CA GLY A 22 24.93 7.95 -6.72
C GLY A 22 24.56 6.49 -6.87
N THR A 23 25.08 5.66 -5.98
CA THR A 23 24.81 4.23 -5.96
C THR A 23 23.53 3.84 -5.22
N ALA A 24 22.98 4.75 -4.41
CA ALA A 24 21.74 4.51 -3.68
C ALA A 24 21.01 5.83 -3.34
N PHE A 25 19.69 5.79 -3.38
CA PHE A 25 18.79 6.73 -2.71
C PHE A 25 18.24 6.02 -1.47
N ARG A 26 18.59 6.47 -0.27
CA ARG A 26 18.27 5.81 0.99
C ARG A 26 17.95 6.80 2.11
N PRO A 27 17.15 6.41 3.12
CA PRO A 27 16.96 7.20 4.32
C PRO A 27 18.28 7.32 5.09
N GLN A 28 18.41 8.38 5.90
CA GLN A 28 19.58 8.58 6.76
C GLN A 28 19.54 7.65 7.97
N VAL A 29 18.35 7.42 8.51
CA VAL A 29 18.11 6.55 9.66
C VAL A 29 17.34 5.31 9.20
N HIS A 30 17.68 4.16 9.77
CA HIS A 30 17.04 2.88 9.44
C HIS A 30 15.57 2.89 9.89
N ASN A 31 14.66 2.50 8.99
CA ASN A 31 13.23 2.37 9.24
C ASN A 31 12.54 3.65 9.75
N ASP A 32 12.98 4.81 9.29
CA ASP A 32 12.49 6.13 9.75
C ASP A 32 11.73 6.90 8.66
N THR A 33 12.03 6.67 7.40
CA THR A 33 11.53 7.49 6.28
C THR A 33 10.78 6.64 5.27
N SER A 34 9.58 7.07 4.92
CA SER A 34 8.76 6.44 3.88
C SER A 34 9.08 6.97 2.48
N LEU A 35 8.79 6.18 1.45
CA LEU A 35 8.74 6.62 0.06
C LEU A 35 7.26 6.83 -0.34
N GLY A 36 6.80 8.06 -0.25
CA GLY A 36 5.40 8.44 -0.38
C GLY A 36 4.63 8.34 0.95
N GLU A 37 3.39 8.80 0.94
CA GLU A 37 2.50 8.89 2.10
C GLU A 37 1.10 8.40 1.73
N SER A 38 0.24 8.19 2.74
CA SER A 38 -1.12 7.66 2.56
C SER A 38 -1.97 8.52 1.63
N ALA A 39 -1.84 9.84 1.74
CA ALA A 39 -2.53 10.81 0.89
C ALA A 39 -1.82 11.03 -0.45
N LEU A 40 -0.48 11.03 -0.48
CA LEU A 40 0.38 11.38 -1.61
C LEU A 40 1.20 10.16 -2.07
N ARG A 41 0.59 9.31 -2.88
CA ARG A 41 1.17 8.05 -3.35
C ARG A 41 1.79 8.16 -4.74
N TRP A 42 2.85 7.40 -4.97
CA TRP A 42 3.40 7.23 -6.31
C TRP A 42 2.40 6.51 -7.23
N SER A 43 2.20 7.02 -8.43
CA SER A 43 1.33 6.37 -9.43
C SER A 43 1.91 5.04 -9.92
N ASN A 44 3.23 4.98 -10.08
CA ASN A 44 3.99 3.79 -10.48
C ASN A 44 5.41 3.84 -9.90
N ILE A 45 5.93 2.67 -9.58
CA ILE A 45 7.35 2.46 -9.26
C ILE A 45 7.91 1.49 -10.28
N TYR A 46 8.92 1.91 -11.04
CA TYR A 46 9.61 1.08 -12.04
C TYR A 46 10.93 0.60 -11.45
N ALA A 47 11.05 -0.69 -11.22
CA ALA A 47 12.26 -1.34 -10.75
C ALA A 47 12.55 -2.58 -11.62
N VAL A 48 13.83 -2.95 -11.74
CA VAL A 48 14.23 -4.16 -12.48
C VAL A 48 13.85 -5.42 -11.70
N THR A 49 13.86 -5.34 -10.36
CA THR A 49 13.51 -6.45 -9.46
C THR A 49 12.46 -6.01 -8.47
N GLU A 50 11.83 -6.97 -7.80
CA GLU A 50 10.82 -6.71 -6.77
C GLU A 50 11.42 -6.13 -5.48
N THR A 51 10.53 -5.69 -4.58
CA THR A 51 10.90 -5.22 -3.24
C THR A 51 11.43 -6.38 -2.40
N ILE A 52 12.57 -6.19 -1.73
CA ILE A 52 13.15 -7.16 -0.82
C ILE A 52 12.69 -6.83 0.60
N GLY A 53 11.90 -7.72 1.19
CA GLY A 53 11.48 -7.65 2.60
C GLY A 53 12.40 -8.47 3.50
N ALA A 54 12.72 -7.97 4.70
CA ALA A 54 13.46 -8.72 5.68
C ALA A 54 12.64 -9.93 6.20
N SER A 55 13.25 -11.11 6.30
CA SER A 55 12.61 -12.34 6.79
C SER A 55 13.53 -13.20 7.64
N ASP A 56 14.55 -12.60 8.25
CA ASP A 56 15.50 -13.27 9.14
C ASP A 56 14.81 -13.70 10.44
N GLU A 57 15.00 -14.95 10.85
CA GLU A 57 14.45 -15.51 12.09
C GLU A 57 14.80 -14.67 13.32
N ARG A 58 16.01 -14.11 13.38
CA ARG A 58 16.49 -13.27 14.50
C ARG A 58 15.71 -11.97 14.70
N LEU A 59 14.90 -11.57 13.69
CA LEU A 59 14.05 -10.39 13.72
C LEU A 59 12.59 -10.71 14.04
N LYS A 60 12.29 -12.00 14.33
CA LYS A 60 10.94 -12.49 14.56
C LYS A 60 10.84 -13.10 15.96
N GLN A 61 9.65 -13.04 16.53
CA GLN A 61 9.28 -13.74 17.76
C GLN A 61 7.90 -14.37 17.58
N ASP A 62 7.48 -15.23 18.51
CA ASP A 62 6.16 -15.86 18.54
C ASP A 62 5.84 -16.57 17.20
N ILE A 63 6.84 -17.34 16.69
CA ILE A 63 6.72 -18.06 15.42
C ILE A 63 5.86 -19.29 15.64
N GLU A 64 4.63 -19.26 15.18
CA GLU A 64 3.63 -20.31 15.36
C GLU A 64 2.94 -20.65 14.03
N ALA A 65 2.31 -21.82 13.98
CA ALA A 65 1.40 -22.17 12.89
C ALA A 65 0.10 -21.38 13.02
N LEU A 66 -0.59 -21.18 11.90
CA LEU A 66 -1.93 -20.59 11.92
C LEU A 66 -2.89 -21.48 12.73
N SER A 67 -3.72 -20.84 13.56
CA SER A 67 -4.80 -21.47 14.29
C SER A 67 -5.94 -21.92 13.34
N ASP A 68 -6.84 -22.78 13.83
CA ASP A 68 -8.01 -23.21 13.05
C ASP A 68 -8.91 -22.04 12.61
N ALA A 69 -9.06 -21.01 13.44
CA ALA A 69 -9.82 -19.81 13.09
C ALA A 69 -9.14 -19.04 11.93
N GLU A 70 -7.83 -18.87 12.00
CA GLU A 70 -7.05 -18.22 10.93
C GLU A 70 -7.10 -19.02 9.63
N LEU A 71 -7.04 -20.36 9.69
CA LEU A 71 -7.18 -21.21 8.51
C LEU A 71 -8.58 -21.11 7.89
N ARG A 72 -9.65 -20.95 8.71
CA ARG A 72 -11.01 -20.69 8.18
C ARG A 72 -11.10 -19.33 7.50
N VAL A 73 -10.52 -18.27 8.09
CA VAL A 73 -10.41 -16.95 7.44
C VAL A 73 -9.66 -17.08 6.12
N ALA A 74 -8.47 -17.70 6.10
CA ALA A 74 -7.68 -17.89 4.88
C ALA A 74 -8.48 -18.62 3.77
N THR A 75 -9.27 -19.60 4.15
CA THR A 75 -10.18 -20.31 3.24
C THR A 75 -11.28 -19.39 2.70
N ALA A 76 -11.90 -18.58 3.56
CA ALA A 76 -12.93 -17.62 3.15
C ALA A 76 -12.37 -16.55 2.19
N LEU A 77 -11.16 -16.04 2.45
CA LEU A 77 -10.51 -15.02 1.64
C LEU A 77 -10.31 -15.45 0.17
N LYS A 78 -10.12 -16.73 -0.11
CA LYS A 78 -10.05 -17.25 -1.50
C LYS A 78 -11.30 -16.92 -2.29
N GLY A 79 -12.48 -16.96 -1.67
CA GLY A 79 -13.76 -16.62 -2.29
C GLY A 79 -13.99 -15.11 -2.47
N LEU A 80 -13.19 -14.26 -1.82
CA LEU A 80 -13.33 -12.82 -1.86
C LEU A 80 -12.53 -12.15 -2.99
N VAL A 81 -11.68 -12.89 -3.70
CA VAL A 81 -10.95 -12.36 -4.87
C VAL A 81 -11.95 -12.02 -5.98
N LYS A 82 -11.91 -10.77 -6.43
CA LYS A 82 -12.82 -10.21 -7.44
C LYS A 82 -12.06 -9.41 -8.49
N LYS A 83 -12.68 -9.21 -9.64
CA LYS A 83 -12.25 -8.21 -10.61
C LYS A 83 -13.01 -6.91 -10.39
N TYR A 84 -12.32 -5.78 -10.56
CA TYR A 84 -12.89 -4.44 -10.41
C TYR A 84 -12.16 -3.42 -11.28
N ARG A 85 -12.71 -2.22 -11.39
CA ARG A 85 -12.05 -1.03 -11.97
C ARG A 85 -12.09 0.10 -10.94
N PHE A 86 -11.06 0.89 -10.87
CA PHE A 86 -11.05 2.10 -10.03
C PHE A 86 -11.99 3.15 -10.61
N ARG A 87 -12.74 3.85 -9.75
CA ARG A 87 -13.76 4.83 -10.14
C ARG A 87 -13.19 5.98 -10.95
N ASP A 88 -12.12 6.59 -10.47
CA ASP A 88 -11.35 7.66 -11.13
C ASP A 88 -10.80 7.23 -12.51
N ALA A 89 -10.33 5.99 -12.62
CA ALA A 89 -9.91 5.45 -13.91
C ALA A 89 -11.07 5.25 -14.89
N VAL A 90 -12.25 4.86 -14.39
CA VAL A 90 -13.47 4.75 -15.21
C VAL A 90 -13.97 6.13 -15.63
N GLU A 91 -13.96 7.12 -14.73
CA GLU A 91 -14.31 8.50 -15.02
C GLU A 91 -13.41 9.09 -16.11
N ALA A 92 -12.08 8.86 -16.01
CA ALA A 92 -11.11 9.41 -16.96
C ALA A 92 -11.05 8.67 -18.31
N LYS A 93 -11.36 7.36 -18.37
CA LYS A 93 -11.08 6.48 -19.53
C LYS A 93 -12.29 5.68 -19.99
N GLY A 94 -13.42 5.75 -19.31
CA GLY A 94 -14.64 4.99 -19.61
C GLY A 94 -14.36 3.48 -19.66
N GLU A 95 -14.83 2.82 -20.73
CA GLU A 95 -14.67 1.39 -20.95
C GLU A 95 -13.21 0.94 -21.12
N ASN A 96 -12.28 1.86 -21.39
CA ASN A 96 -10.84 1.60 -21.53
C ASN A 96 -10.11 1.56 -20.16
N ALA A 97 -10.81 1.79 -19.05
CA ALA A 97 -10.23 1.62 -17.72
C ALA A 97 -9.82 0.16 -17.49
N ARG A 98 -8.59 -0.04 -16.98
CA ARG A 98 -8.05 -1.39 -16.74
C ARG A 98 -8.88 -2.15 -15.71
N ILE A 99 -9.02 -3.45 -15.94
CA ILE A 99 -9.56 -4.40 -14.97
C ILE A 99 -8.42 -4.82 -14.03
N HIS A 100 -8.69 -4.75 -12.75
CA HIS A 100 -7.82 -5.22 -11.67
C HIS A 100 -8.43 -6.46 -11.02
N VAL A 101 -7.57 -7.27 -10.41
CA VAL A 101 -7.97 -8.44 -9.62
C VAL A 101 -7.43 -8.26 -8.22
N GLY A 102 -8.27 -8.49 -7.22
CA GLY A 102 -7.90 -8.33 -5.82
C GLY A 102 -9.10 -8.49 -4.90
N VAL A 103 -8.97 -8.02 -3.66
CA VAL A 103 -10.01 -8.08 -2.64
C VAL A 103 -10.52 -6.68 -2.29
N VAL A 104 -11.68 -6.62 -1.64
CA VAL A 104 -12.21 -5.40 -1.00
C VAL A 104 -11.84 -5.44 0.48
N ALA A 105 -11.13 -4.44 0.98
CA ALA A 105 -10.59 -4.43 2.34
C ALA A 105 -11.68 -4.67 3.41
N GLN A 106 -12.86 -4.04 3.27
CA GLN A 106 -13.97 -4.23 4.19
C GLN A 106 -14.50 -5.68 4.21
N GLN A 107 -14.40 -6.41 3.11
CA GLN A 107 -14.78 -7.84 3.08
C GLN A 107 -13.71 -8.70 3.76
N VAL A 108 -12.44 -8.33 3.67
CA VAL A 108 -11.35 -8.99 4.42
C VAL A 108 -11.56 -8.77 5.92
N ILE A 109 -11.84 -7.54 6.35
CA ILE A 109 -12.15 -7.19 7.75
C ILE A 109 -13.29 -8.08 8.26
N ALA A 110 -14.42 -8.11 7.55
CA ALA A 110 -15.58 -8.90 7.96
C ALA A 110 -15.28 -10.41 8.07
N ALA A 111 -14.39 -10.95 7.23
CA ALA A 111 -13.98 -12.34 7.30
C ALA A 111 -13.20 -12.66 8.58
N PHE A 112 -12.29 -11.76 9.03
CA PHE A 112 -11.61 -11.90 10.32
C PHE A 112 -12.58 -11.79 11.50
N GLU A 113 -13.42 -10.77 11.49
CA GLU A 113 -14.42 -10.53 12.55
C GLU A 113 -15.40 -11.69 12.71
N SER A 114 -15.78 -12.36 11.61
CA SER A 114 -16.69 -13.51 11.65
C SER A 114 -16.11 -14.72 12.41
N GLU A 115 -14.79 -14.80 12.53
CA GLU A 115 -14.07 -15.83 13.30
C GLU A 115 -13.59 -15.30 14.68
N GLY A 116 -14.05 -14.12 15.09
CA GLY A 116 -13.69 -13.48 16.35
C GLY A 116 -12.25 -12.94 16.39
N LEU A 117 -11.62 -12.73 15.25
CA LEU A 117 -10.26 -12.21 15.13
C LEU A 117 -10.29 -10.71 14.84
N ASP A 118 -9.38 -9.95 15.45
CA ASP A 118 -9.20 -8.54 15.16
C ASP A 118 -8.30 -8.36 13.91
N PRO A 119 -8.85 -7.89 12.77
CA PRO A 119 -8.10 -7.74 11.52
C PRO A 119 -6.92 -6.75 11.61
N MET A 120 -6.99 -5.78 12.55
CA MET A 120 -5.95 -4.76 12.69
C MET A 120 -4.68 -5.27 13.41
N ARG A 121 -4.74 -6.45 14.02
CA ARG A 121 -3.57 -7.13 14.58
C ARG A 121 -2.74 -7.86 13.54
N TYR A 122 -3.26 -8.02 12.33
CA TYR A 122 -2.57 -8.67 11.20
C TYR A 122 -2.01 -7.60 10.26
N GLY A 123 -0.79 -7.81 9.78
CA GLY A 123 -0.16 -6.91 8.81
C GLY A 123 -0.87 -6.83 7.45
N ILE A 124 -1.92 -7.62 7.22
CA ILE A 124 -2.67 -7.71 5.96
C ILE A 124 -3.47 -6.44 5.68
N VAL A 125 -4.19 -5.92 6.70
CA VAL A 125 -5.05 -4.74 6.58
C VAL A 125 -4.33 -3.52 7.14
N CYS A 126 -4.35 -2.43 6.40
CA CYS A 126 -3.87 -1.13 6.86
C CYS A 126 -5.03 -0.14 6.85
N TYR A 127 -5.09 0.72 7.85
CA TYR A 127 -5.96 1.89 7.90
C TYR A 127 -5.11 3.13 8.10
N ASP A 128 -5.27 4.08 7.22
CA ASP A 128 -4.59 5.37 7.26
C ASP A 128 -5.63 6.48 7.32
N GLU A 129 -5.36 7.50 8.12
CA GLU A 129 -6.13 8.73 8.23
C GLU A 129 -5.17 9.92 8.15
N TRP A 130 -5.58 10.99 7.48
CA TRP A 130 -4.76 12.20 7.32
C TRP A 130 -5.62 13.44 7.33
N ASP A 131 -5.05 14.52 7.87
CA ASP A 131 -5.65 15.84 7.88
C ASP A 131 -5.52 16.54 6.51
N ALA A 132 -6.28 17.61 6.32
CA ALA A 132 -6.12 18.46 5.14
C ALA A 132 -4.77 19.19 5.20
N GLU A 133 -4.10 19.24 4.04
CA GLU A 133 -2.89 20.06 3.87
C GLU A 133 -3.23 21.32 3.07
N LEU A 134 -2.76 22.45 3.54
CA LEU A 134 -2.96 23.76 2.91
C LEU A 134 -1.62 24.32 2.43
N ASP A 135 -1.65 25.09 1.36
CA ASP A 135 -0.51 25.88 0.93
C ASP A 135 -0.31 27.14 1.83
N SER A 136 0.73 27.94 1.56
CA SER A 136 1.01 29.18 2.29
C SER A 136 -0.06 30.26 2.13
N GLU A 137 -0.96 30.13 1.16
CA GLU A 137 -2.05 31.04 0.88
C GLU A 137 -3.39 30.54 1.47
N GLY A 138 -3.40 29.32 2.07
CA GLY A 138 -4.56 28.71 2.69
C GLY A 138 -5.43 27.91 1.71
N ASN A 139 -4.98 27.64 0.48
CA ASN A 139 -5.68 26.78 -0.46
C ASN A 139 -5.41 25.30 -0.12
N GLU A 140 -6.42 24.47 -0.26
CA GLU A 140 -6.31 23.04 -0.01
C GLU A 140 -5.43 22.35 -1.08
N LEU A 141 -4.31 21.77 -0.64
CA LEU A 141 -3.44 20.92 -1.45
C LEU A 141 -3.89 19.46 -1.39
N VAL A 142 -4.27 19.01 -0.21
CA VAL A 142 -4.75 17.65 0.07
C VAL A 142 -5.97 17.75 0.98
N ALA A 143 -7.09 17.17 0.57
CA ALA A 143 -8.28 17.09 1.41
C ALA A 143 -8.05 16.06 2.55
N ALA A 144 -8.58 16.34 3.74
CA ALA A 144 -8.62 15.37 4.82
C ALA A 144 -9.32 14.09 4.36
N GLY A 145 -8.87 12.94 4.84
CA GLY A 145 -9.46 11.68 4.42
C GLY A 145 -8.95 10.48 5.19
N ASN A 146 -9.46 9.33 4.80
CA ASN A 146 -9.01 8.05 5.32
C ASN A 146 -9.08 6.96 4.23
N ARG A 147 -8.38 5.85 4.46
CA ARG A 147 -8.37 4.74 3.50
C ARG A 147 -7.96 3.43 4.16
N TYR A 148 -8.67 2.37 3.78
CA TYR A 148 -8.19 1.01 3.97
C TYR A 148 -7.31 0.59 2.79
N SER A 149 -6.21 -0.10 3.10
CA SER A 149 -5.27 -0.67 2.13
C SER A 149 -4.95 -2.12 2.49
N ILE A 150 -4.48 -2.89 1.51
CA ILE A 150 -4.11 -4.30 1.68
C ILE A 150 -2.64 -4.50 1.31
N ARG A 151 -1.87 -5.14 2.21
CA ARG A 151 -0.55 -5.68 1.88
C ARG A 151 -0.73 -7.03 1.18
N TYR A 152 -0.75 -7.01 -0.14
CA TYR A 152 -1.04 -8.20 -0.94
C TYR A 152 -0.05 -9.34 -0.73
N ALA A 153 1.22 -9.06 -0.46
CA ALA A 153 2.21 -10.11 -0.17
C ALA A 153 1.83 -10.92 1.08
N GLU A 154 1.39 -10.27 2.15
CA GLU A 154 0.93 -10.93 3.36
C GLU A 154 -0.41 -11.65 3.16
N LEU A 155 -1.36 -11.01 2.46
CA LEU A 155 -2.63 -11.61 2.11
C LEU A 155 -2.43 -12.92 1.31
N LEU A 156 -1.55 -12.91 0.33
CA LEU A 156 -1.26 -14.08 -0.51
C LEU A 156 -0.58 -15.19 0.30
N ALA A 157 0.39 -14.87 1.17
CA ALA A 157 1.01 -15.83 2.07
C ALA A 157 -0.02 -16.48 2.99
N PHE A 158 -0.95 -15.69 3.55
CA PHE A 158 -2.02 -16.15 4.42
C PHE A 158 -3.00 -17.09 3.68
N ILE A 159 -3.42 -16.74 2.47
CA ILE A 159 -4.31 -17.57 1.64
C ILE A 159 -3.63 -18.90 1.24
N ILE A 160 -2.33 -18.86 0.91
CA ILE A 160 -1.54 -20.04 0.53
C ILE A 160 -1.48 -21.05 1.67
N ALA A 161 -1.45 -20.62 2.92
CA ALA A 161 -1.43 -21.51 4.07
C ALA A 161 -2.70 -22.39 4.20
N ALA A 162 -3.79 -22.04 3.49
CA ALA A 162 -5.05 -22.80 3.45
C ALA A 162 -5.24 -23.61 2.14
N LEU A 163 -4.18 -23.76 1.32
CA LEU A 163 -4.19 -24.61 0.13
C LEU A 163 -3.77 -26.02 0.48
#